data_b7ff6d3e43778e16ed284ad5f7038169
#
_entry.id   b7ff6d3e43778e16ed284ad5f7038169
#
_cell.length_a   1.000
_cell.length_b   1.000
_cell.length_c   1.000
_cell.angle_alpha   90.00
_cell.angle_beta   90.00
_cell.angle_gamma   90.00
#
_symmetry.space_group_name_H-M   'P 1'
#
loop_
_entity.id
_entity.type
_entity.pdbx_description
1 polymer ?
#
loop_
_entity_poly.entity_id
_entity_poly.type
_entity_poly.pdbx_seq_one_letter_code
_entity_poly.pdbx_strand_id
1 'polypeptide(L)'
;MLQCKNVTKKYMKMTAVNGVSIDFMPGRIYALLGSNGSGKTTLMKMVAGLVKPTSGDITLSGVPIGVETKKHIAYMPTESYFYNYMSCADIGKYYADFFEDFSLDQYYNYLNEMKLTPDMKASKMSSGMMAKLKLAVNLSRNASVIMLDEPLNGVDIVAREQVINAVISKASPDKIIIMSSHLVDELEAVIDYAVFIKDGVIVSQGDAENLRTASGMSIVDQYKRIYAY
;
A
#
# COMPACT_ATOMS: atom_id res chain seq x y z
N MET A 1 10.79 8.58 8.84
CA MET A 1 9.86 7.86 9.74
C MET A 1 8.45 8.40 9.55
N LEU A 2 7.48 7.51 9.35
CA LEU A 2 6.05 7.83 9.34
C LEU A 2 5.47 7.32 10.68
N GLN A 3 4.76 8.18 11.40
CA GLN A 3 4.25 7.88 12.73
C GLN A 3 2.74 8.11 12.84
N CYS A 4 2.03 7.13 13.41
CA CYS A 4 0.63 7.22 13.81
C CYS A 4 0.56 7.15 15.35
N LYS A 5 -0.10 8.13 16.00
CA LYS A 5 -0.26 8.18 17.46
C LYS A 5 -1.74 8.24 17.84
N ASN A 6 -2.25 7.18 18.48
CA ASN A 6 -3.63 7.07 18.95
C ASN A 6 -4.67 7.44 17.89
N VAL A 7 -4.42 7.04 16.63
CA VAL A 7 -5.24 7.42 15.48
C VAL A 7 -6.59 6.73 15.55
N THR A 8 -7.65 7.52 15.50
CA THR A 8 -9.03 7.02 15.51
C THR A 8 -9.80 7.63 14.34
N LYS A 9 -10.62 6.82 13.67
CA LYS A 9 -11.57 7.27 12.65
C LYS A 9 -12.95 6.70 12.89
N LYS A 10 -13.90 7.61 13.07
CA LYS A 10 -15.32 7.30 13.20
C LYS A 10 -16.11 7.82 12.01
N TYR A 11 -17.00 6.99 11.48
CA TYR A 11 -17.99 7.34 10.48
C TYR A 11 -19.39 7.12 11.07
N MET A 12 -20.08 8.19 11.38
CA MET A 12 -21.39 8.13 12.05
C MET A 12 -21.36 7.20 13.28
N LYS A 13 -21.95 5.99 13.20
CA LYS A 13 -22.01 5.03 14.30
C LYS A 13 -20.87 3.98 14.27
N MET A 14 -20.06 3.95 13.20
CA MET A 14 -19.02 2.94 13.03
C MET A 14 -17.64 3.52 13.35
N THR A 15 -16.86 2.85 14.19
CA THR A 15 -15.45 3.14 14.39
C THR A 15 -14.62 2.26 13.48
N ALA A 16 -14.09 2.83 12.39
CA ALA A 16 -13.31 2.09 11.39
C ALA A 16 -11.84 1.89 11.80
N VAL A 17 -11.28 2.80 12.57
CA VAL A 17 -9.94 2.71 13.18
C VAL A 17 -10.05 3.25 14.59
N ASN A 18 -9.49 2.55 15.57
CA ASN A 18 -9.68 2.82 16.99
C ASN A 18 -8.34 2.80 17.75
N GLY A 19 -7.77 3.97 18.02
CA GLY A 19 -6.59 4.14 18.86
C GLY A 19 -5.31 3.52 18.28
N VAL A 20 -5.17 3.44 16.96
CA VAL A 20 -4.00 2.83 16.31
C VAL A 20 -2.75 3.66 16.55
N SER A 21 -1.70 3.01 17.08
CA SER A 21 -0.37 3.59 17.24
C SER A 21 0.67 2.67 16.60
N ILE A 22 1.44 3.24 15.66
CA ILE A 22 2.51 2.54 14.94
C ILE A 22 3.52 3.51 14.36
N ASP A 23 4.79 3.13 14.41
CA ASP A 23 5.90 3.81 13.77
C ASP A 23 6.40 2.98 12.58
N PHE A 24 6.31 3.54 11.38
CA PHE A 24 6.88 2.95 10.18
C PHE A 24 8.28 3.53 9.94
N MET A 25 9.28 2.69 10.10
CA MET A 25 10.69 3.06 9.91
C MET A 25 11.08 2.89 8.44
N PRO A 26 11.96 3.76 7.89
CA PRO A 26 12.50 3.57 6.54
C PRO A 26 13.33 2.28 6.45
N GLY A 27 13.52 1.80 5.21
CA GLY A 27 14.27 0.59 4.91
C GLY A 27 13.48 -0.71 5.13
N ARG A 28 12.14 -0.65 5.22
CA ARG A 28 11.31 -1.82 5.52
C ARG A 28 10.08 -1.93 4.64
N ILE A 29 9.69 -3.18 4.37
CA ILE A 29 8.41 -3.54 3.76
C ILE A 29 7.46 -4.00 4.87
N TYR A 30 6.38 -3.26 5.05
CA TYR A 30 5.33 -3.52 6.04
C TYR A 30 4.13 -4.20 5.37
N ALA A 31 3.61 -5.26 6.00
CA ALA A 31 2.31 -5.81 5.64
C ALA A 31 1.24 -5.38 6.65
N LEU A 32 0.21 -4.68 6.18
CA LEU A 32 -1.03 -4.46 6.92
C LEU A 32 -1.97 -5.63 6.64
N LEU A 33 -2.08 -6.55 7.59
CA LEU A 33 -2.82 -7.79 7.46
C LEU A 33 -4.16 -7.71 8.18
N GLY A 34 -5.21 -8.21 7.55
CA GLY A 34 -6.54 -8.22 8.15
C GLY A 34 -7.64 -8.58 7.17
N SER A 35 -8.79 -9.00 7.69
CA SER A 35 -9.98 -9.27 6.89
C SER A 35 -10.53 -8.01 6.22
N ASN A 36 -11.43 -8.17 5.27
CA ASN A 36 -12.15 -7.04 4.69
C ASN A 36 -12.94 -6.31 5.77
N GLY A 37 -12.89 -4.97 5.75
CA GLY A 37 -13.53 -4.13 6.76
C GLY A 37 -12.73 -3.95 8.06
N SER A 38 -11.55 -4.54 8.23
CA SER A 38 -10.74 -4.41 9.45
C SER A 38 -10.15 -3.02 9.70
N GLY A 39 -10.23 -2.10 8.72
CA GLY A 39 -9.74 -0.71 8.86
C GLY A 39 -8.47 -0.37 8.08
N LYS A 40 -7.82 -1.34 7.39
CA LYS A 40 -6.57 -1.14 6.61
C LYS A 40 -6.66 0.04 5.63
N THR A 41 -7.61 0.00 4.71
CA THR A 41 -7.82 1.08 3.71
C THR A 41 -8.10 2.42 4.38
N THR A 42 -8.86 2.45 5.49
CA THR A 42 -9.14 3.69 6.23
C THR A 42 -7.86 4.27 6.84
N LEU A 43 -7.01 3.44 7.43
CA LEU A 43 -5.71 3.87 7.96
C LEU A 43 -4.82 4.41 6.84
N MET A 44 -4.71 3.70 5.72
CA MET A 44 -3.93 4.15 4.56
C MET A 44 -4.46 5.46 3.98
N LYS A 45 -5.79 5.62 3.85
CA LYS A 45 -6.41 6.89 3.39
C LYS A 45 -6.12 8.06 4.35
N MET A 46 -6.02 7.81 5.66
CA MET A 46 -5.62 8.85 6.62
C MET A 46 -4.14 9.22 6.47
N VAL A 47 -3.25 8.25 6.30
CA VAL A 47 -1.83 8.49 6.03
C VAL A 47 -1.64 9.24 4.71
N ALA A 48 -2.39 8.90 3.66
CA ALA A 48 -2.39 9.62 2.39
C ALA A 48 -2.99 11.03 2.49
N GLY A 49 -3.56 11.41 3.64
CA GLY A 49 -4.23 12.69 3.84
C GLY A 49 -5.51 12.87 3.03
N LEU A 50 -6.12 11.78 2.58
CA LEU A 50 -7.41 11.77 1.88
C LEU A 50 -8.59 11.82 2.86
N VAL A 51 -8.37 11.35 4.09
CA VAL A 51 -9.35 11.35 5.16
C VAL A 51 -8.69 11.88 6.43
N LYS A 52 -9.31 12.84 7.13
CA LYS A 52 -8.82 13.33 8.42
C LYS A 52 -9.15 12.32 9.52
N PRO A 53 -8.22 12.04 10.46
CA PRO A 53 -8.53 11.34 11.69
C PRO A 53 -9.65 12.07 12.48
N THR A 54 -10.43 11.32 13.25
CA THR A 54 -11.36 11.90 14.24
C THR A 54 -10.59 12.35 15.48
N SER A 55 -9.55 11.62 15.86
CA SER A 55 -8.57 11.98 16.91
C SER A 55 -7.23 11.28 16.66
N GLY A 56 -6.19 11.72 17.36
CA GLY A 56 -4.83 11.26 17.18
C GLY A 56 -4.11 11.97 16.04
N ASP A 57 -2.82 11.73 15.92
CA ASP A 57 -1.94 12.44 14.99
C ASP A 57 -1.22 11.49 14.05
N ILE A 58 -1.00 11.95 12.81
CA ILE A 58 -0.17 11.27 11.81
C ILE A 58 0.88 12.25 11.32
N THR A 59 2.14 11.87 11.40
CA THR A 59 3.27 12.71 10.98
C THR A 59 4.23 11.94 10.07
N LEU A 60 4.80 12.62 9.09
CA LEU A 60 5.93 12.15 8.29
C LEU A 60 7.14 13.00 8.65
N SER A 61 8.20 12.37 9.18
CA SER A 61 9.42 13.05 9.66
C SER A 61 9.13 14.20 10.64
N GLY A 62 8.14 14.01 11.51
CA GLY A 62 7.70 15.02 12.50
C GLY A 62 6.74 16.09 11.95
N VAL A 63 6.49 16.12 10.64
CA VAL A 63 5.57 17.08 10.02
C VAL A 63 4.18 16.43 9.89
N PRO A 64 3.10 17.11 10.35
CA PRO A 64 1.74 16.60 10.19
C PRO A 64 1.37 16.36 8.72
N ILE A 65 0.53 15.34 8.48
CA ILE A 65 0.06 15.04 7.12
C ILE A 65 -0.68 16.24 6.54
N GLY A 66 -0.19 16.74 5.42
CA GLY A 66 -0.69 17.95 4.75
C GLY A 66 -0.15 18.06 3.33
N VAL A 67 -0.21 19.25 2.75
CA VAL A 67 0.21 19.49 1.35
C VAL A 67 1.67 19.09 1.13
N GLU A 68 2.57 19.50 2.04
CA GLU A 68 4.00 19.24 1.89
C GLU A 68 4.33 17.74 2.02
N THR A 69 3.74 17.04 2.97
CA THR A 69 4.02 15.62 3.18
C THR A 69 3.43 14.74 2.07
N LYS A 70 2.31 15.15 1.45
CA LYS A 70 1.69 14.41 0.33
C LYS A 70 2.60 14.29 -0.89
N LYS A 71 3.50 15.24 -1.10
CA LYS A 71 4.51 15.18 -2.18
C LYS A 71 5.40 13.94 -2.05
N HIS A 72 5.62 13.47 -0.83
CA HIS A 72 6.50 12.34 -0.48
C HIS A 72 5.76 11.03 -0.28
N ILE A 73 4.45 10.98 -0.57
CA ILE A 73 3.62 9.79 -0.39
C ILE A 73 3.02 9.38 -1.73
N ALA A 74 3.31 8.17 -2.17
CA ALA A 74 2.62 7.51 -3.26
C ALA A 74 1.57 6.56 -2.67
N TYR A 75 0.31 6.68 -3.09
CA TYR A 75 -0.78 5.83 -2.62
C TYR A 75 -1.55 5.22 -3.78
N MET A 76 -1.55 3.90 -3.84
CA MET A 76 -2.34 3.10 -4.76
C MET A 76 -3.61 2.63 -4.05
N PRO A 77 -4.80 3.18 -4.35
CA PRO A 77 -6.06 2.69 -3.80
C PRO A 77 -6.54 1.43 -4.50
N THR A 78 -7.47 0.70 -3.84
CA THR A 78 -8.13 -0.46 -4.44
C THR A 78 -8.99 -0.08 -5.64
N GLU A 79 -9.70 1.05 -5.56
CA GLU A 79 -10.58 1.53 -6.61
C GLU A 79 -9.78 2.02 -7.84
N SER A 80 -10.39 1.97 -9.03
CA SER A 80 -9.85 2.65 -10.21
C SER A 80 -10.04 4.16 -10.09
N TYR A 81 -9.02 4.93 -10.42
CA TYR A 81 -9.01 6.40 -10.34
C TYR A 81 -8.54 7.06 -11.64
N PHE A 82 -8.33 6.27 -12.71
CA PHE A 82 -8.02 6.81 -14.03
C PHE A 82 -9.29 7.11 -14.81
N TYR A 83 -9.23 8.13 -15.65
CA TYR A 83 -10.32 8.42 -16.58
C TYR A 83 -10.40 7.34 -17.66
N ASN A 84 -11.61 6.87 -17.95
CA ASN A 84 -11.84 5.76 -18.86
C ASN A 84 -11.33 5.98 -20.29
N TYR A 85 -11.23 7.23 -20.75
CA TYR A 85 -10.75 7.59 -22.08
C TYR A 85 -9.23 7.60 -22.21
N MET A 86 -8.50 7.70 -21.10
CA MET A 86 -7.04 7.78 -21.10
C MET A 86 -6.41 6.46 -21.51
N SER A 87 -5.37 6.56 -22.34
CA SER A 87 -4.42 5.47 -22.61
C SER A 87 -3.34 5.40 -21.50
N CYS A 88 -2.56 4.31 -21.48
CA CYS A 88 -1.39 4.24 -20.60
C CYS A 88 -0.43 5.42 -20.85
N ALA A 89 -0.21 5.81 -22.10
CA ALA A 89 0.64 6.94 -22.44
C ALA A 89 0.08 8.26 -21.89
N ASP A 90 -1.24 8.49 -21.98
CA ASP A 90 -1.88 9.70 -21.44
C ASP A 90 -1.75 9.74 -19.92
N ILE A 91 -1.93 8.60 -19.25
CA ILE A 91 -1.78 8.48 -17.79
C ILE A 91 -0.34 8.80 -17.38
N GLY A 92 0.67 8.24 -18.08
CA GLY A 92 2.06 8.55 -17.79
C GLY A 92 2.39 10.03 -17.89
N LYS A 93 1.95 10.68 -18.97
CA LYS A 93 2.11 12.13 -19.16
C LYS A 93 1.40 12.93 -18.07
N TYR A 94 0.15 12.58 -17.78
CA TYR A 94 -0.63 13.23 -16.72
C TYR A 94 0.11 13.22 -15.38
N TYR A 95 0.68 12.06 -15.00
CA TYR A 95 1.43 11.96 -13.74
C TYR A 95 2.75 12.72 -13.78
N ALA A 96 3.45 12.72 -14.90
CA ALA A 96 4.68 13.50 -15.08
C ALA A 96 4.43 15.01 -14.98
N ASP A 97 3.26 15.50 -15.44
CA ASP A 97 2.90 16.92 -15.35
C ASP A 97 2.57 17.35 -13.90
N PHE A 98 2.05 16.42 -13.07
CA PHE A 98 1.61 16.75 -11.69
C PHE A 98 2.65 16.43 -10.62
N PHE A 99 3.58 15.50 -10.86
CA PHE A 99 4.53 15.04 -9.88
C PHE A 99 5.97 15.17 -10.39
N GLU A 100 6.71 16.12 -9.86
CA GLU A 100 8.12 16.36 -10.22
C GLU A 100 9.02 15.12 -9.98
N ASP A 101 8.64 14.25 -9.05
CA ASP A 101 9.35 13.01 -8.72
C ASP A 101 8.91 11.80 -9.56
N PHE A 102 8.05 11.98 -10.58
CA PHE A 102 7.60 10.90 -11.46
C PHE A 102 8.59 10.67 -12.60
N SER A 103 9.04 9.43 -12.76
CA SER A 103 9.92 9.04 -13.86
C SER A 103 9.14 8.38 -14.98
N LEU A 104 9.01 9.06 -16.12
CA LEU A 104 8.40 8.50 -17.33
C LEU A 104 9.16 7.27 -17.85
N ASP A 105 10.49 7.28 -17.78
CA ASP A 105 11.31 6.15 -18.24
C ASP A 105 11.04 4.90 -17.38
N GLN A 106 10.99 5.04 -16.06
CA GLN A 106 10.63 3.94 -15.17
C GLN A 106 9.20 3.48 -15.41
N TYR A 107 8.27 4.40 -15.68
CA TYR A 107 6.89 4.07 -15.97
C TYR A 107 6.78 3.18 -17.23
N TYR A 108 7.43 3.56 -18.32
CA TYR A 108 7.43 2.74 -19.55
C TYR A 108 8.13 1.39 -19.36
N ASN A 109 9.18 1.33 -18.53
CA ASN A 109 9.83 0.07 -18.17
C ASN A 109 8.85 -0.84 -17.43
N TYR A 110 8.13 -0.33 -16.42
CA TYR A 110 7.10 -1.12 -15.72
C TYR A 110 5.95 -1.54 -16.64
N LEU A 111 5.49 -0.68 -17.56
CA LEU A 111 4.48 -1.09 -18.54
C LEU A 111 4.95 -2.30 -19.34
N ASN A 112 6.18 -2.25 -19.84
CA ASN A 112 6.77 -3.33 -20.63
C ASN A 112 6.90 -4.64 -19.80
N GLU A 113 7.46 -4.57 -18.60
CA GLU A 113 7.58 -5.71 -17.68
C GLU A 113 6.23 -6.35 -17.36
N MET A 114 5.19 -5.55 -17.22
CA MET A 114 3.82 -5.99 -16.90
C MET A 114 2.99 -6.31 -18.16
N LYS A 115 3.60 -6.26 -19.35
CA LYS A 115 2.97 -6.55 -20.65
C LYS A 115 1.77 -5.64 -20.95
N LEU A 116 1.89 -4.35 -20.59
CA LEU A 116 0.94 -3.30 -20.94
C LEU A 116 1.53 -2.45 -22.08
N THR A 117 0.71 -2.11 -23.10
CA THR A 117 1.16 -1.25 -24.18
C THR A 117 0.71 0.20 -23.99
N PRO A 118 1.48 1.19 -24.48
CA PRO A 118 1.16 2.61 -24.28
C PRO A 118 -0.22 3.05 -24.81
N ASP A 119 -0.72 2.40 -25.84
CA ASP A 119 -2.00 2.69 -26.51
C ASP A 119 -3.22 2.05 -25.82
N MET A 120 -3.01 1.13 -24.87
CA MET A 120 -4.10 0.51 -24.12
C MET A 120 -4.90 1.55 -23.34
N LYS A 121 -6.22 1.58 -23.54
CA LYS A 121 -7.13 2.48 -22.82
C LYS A 121 -7.58 1.86 -21.51
N ALA A 122 -7.67 2.68 -20.45
CA ALA A 122 -8.15 2.27 -19.13
C ALA A 122 -9.51 1.55 -19.19
N SER A 123 -10.42 2.01 -20.05
CA SER A 123 -11.75 1.41 -20.26
C SER A 123 -11.74 -0.02 -20.86
N LYS A 124 -10.63 -0.46 -21.40
CA LYS A 124 -10.49 -1.79 -22.04
C LYS A 124 -9.70 -2.79 -21.19
N MET A 125 -9.25 -2.37 -20.01
CA MET A 125 -8.44 -3.19 -19.12
C MET A 125 -9.26 -4.13 -18.26
N SER A 126 -8.79 -5.35 -18.08
CA SER A 126 -9.26 -6.24 -17.03
C SER A 126 -8.85 -5.70 -15.64
N SER A 127 -9.42 -6.27 -14.57
CA SER A 127 -9.05 -5.91 -13.19
C SER A 127 -7.55 -6.11 -12.92
N GLY A 128 -6.97 -7.21 -13.41
CA GLY A 128 -5.54 -7.50 -13.27
C GLY A 128 -4.66 -6.52 -14.07
N MET A 129 -5.04 -6.15 -15.29
CA MET A 129 -4.34 -5.14 -16.08
C MET A 129 -4.40 -3.77 -15.40
N MET A 130 -5.55 -3.41 -14.84
CA MET A 130 -5.74 -2.17 -14.10
C MET A 130 -4.88 -2.14 -12.82
N ALA A 131 -4.77 -3.25 -12.09
CA ALA A 131 -3.89 -3.36 -10.92
C ALA A 131 -2.42 -3.15 -11.31
N LYS A 132 -1.96 -3.77 -12.39
CA LYS A 132 -0.61 -3.59 -12.94
C LYS A 132 -0.35 -2.13 -13.36
N LEU A 133 -1.30 -1.49 -14.03
CA LEU A 133 -1.18 -0.08 -14.41
C LEU A 133 -1.09 0.84 -13.18
N LYS A 134 -1.95 0.64 -12.19
CA LYS A 134 -1.90 1.39 -10.92
C LYS A 134 -0.55 1.22 -10.23
N LEU A 135 -0.02 -0.01 -10.21
CA LEU A 135 1.28 -0.29 -9.64
C LEU A 135 2.40 0.44 -10.41
N ALA A 136 2.42 0.33 -11.75
CA ALA A 136 3.40 1.02 -12.59
C ALA A 136 3.43 2.52 -12.30
N VAL A 137 2.27 3.17 -12.19
CA VAL A 137 2.16 4.60 -11.83
C VAL A 137 2.76 4.89 -10.46
N ASN A 138 2.40 4.12 -9.43
CA ASN A 138 2.86 4.39 -8.06
C ASN A 138 4.35 4.10 -7.86
N LEU A 139 4.87 3.04 -8.48
CA LEU A 139 6.29 2.71 -8.41
C LEU A 139 7.18 3.64 -9.26
N SER A 140 6.61 4.39 -10.19
CA SER A 140 7.34 5.39 -10.98
C SER A 140 7.54 6.71 -10.23
N ARG A 141 6.92 6.89 -9.06
CA ARG A 141 7.18 7.97 -8.13
C ARG A 141 8.45 7.70 -7.31
N ASN A 142 9.24 8.74 -7.07
CA ASN A 142 10.36 8.66 -6.11
C ASN A 142 9.94 9.09 -4.70
N ALA A 143 8.75 8.64 -4.28
CA ALA A 143 8.22 8.92 -2.96
C ALA A 143 8.98 8.19 -1.86
N SER A 144 9.12 8.81 -0.68
CA SER A 144 9.72 8.17 0.50
C SER A 144 8.77 7.20 1.20
N VAL A 145 7.47 7.32 0.97
CA VAL A 145 6.44 6.40 1.45
C VAL A 145 5.63 5.90 0.26
N ILE A 146 5.62 4.59 0.04
CA ILE A 146 4.85 3.93 -1.00
C ILE A 146 3.81 3.05 -0.31
N MET A 147 2.54 3.30 -0.56
CA MET A 147 1.44 2.56 0.02
C MET A 147 0.60 1.91 -1.07
N LEU A 148 0.43 0.60 -0.98
CA LEU A 148 -0.25 -0.24 -1.96
C LEU A 148 -1.43 -0.95 -1.28
N ASP A 149 -2.65 -0.52 -1.60
CA ASP A 149 -3.87 -1.08 -1.00
C ASP A 149 -4.37 -2.25 -1.86
N GLU A 150 -4.22 -3.48 -1.34
CA GLU A 150 -4.55 -4.74 -2.00
C GLU A 150 -3.94 -4.89 -3.41
N PRO A 151 -2.61 -4.71 -3.61
CA PRO A 151 -1.99 -4.65 -4.93
C PRO A 151 -2.10 -5.95 -5.74
N LEU A 152 -2.33 -7.10 -5.09
CA LEU A 152 -2.45 -8.41 -5.72
C LEU A 152 -3.91 -8.79 -6.06
N ASN A 153 -4.86 -7.94 -5.67
CA ASN A 153 -6.28 -8.25 -5.89
C ASN A 153 -6.63 -8.20 -7.38
N GLY A 154 -7.24 -9.28 -7.87
CA GLY A 154 -7.59 -9.42 -9.29
C GLY A 154 -6.42 -9.72 -10.23
N VAL A 155 -5.20 -9.87 -9.71
CA VAL A 155 -4.01 -10.28 -10.47
C VAL A 155 -3.95 -11.82 -10.49
N ASP A 156 -3.69 -12.39 -11.67
CA ASP A 156 -3.50 -13.84 -11.80
C ASP A 156 -2.23 -14.31 -11.09
N ILE A 157 -2.21 -15.59 -10.68
CA ILE A 157 -1.13 -16.17 -9.85
C ILE A 157 0.24 -15.97 -10.47
N VAL A 158 0.38 -16.14 -11.80
CA VAL A 158 1.67 -16.00 -12.48
C VAL A 158 2.16 -14.55 -12.45
N ALA A 159 1.24 -13.60 -12.57
CA ALA A 159 1.58 -12.18 -12.56
C ALA A 159 1.80 -11.61 -11.14
N ARG A 160 1.37 -12.28 -10.08
CA ARG A 160 1.62 -11.84 -8.69
C ARG A 160 3.11 -11.77 -8.37
N GLU A 161 3.87 -12.75 -8.81
CA GLU A 161 5.33 -12.74 -8.65
C GLU A 161 5.96 -11.50 -9.31
N GLN A 162 5.51 -11.12 -10.52
CA GLN A 162 5.99 -9.90 -11.18
C GLN A 162 5.66 -8.64 -10.36
N VAL A 163 4.45 -8.57 -9.80
CA VAL A 163 4.04 -7.46 -8.92
C VAL A 163 4.93 -7.38 -7.68
N ILE A 164 5.15 -8.50 -7.02
CA ILE A 164 6.00 -8.59 -5.81
C ILE A 164 7.44 -8.17 -6.13
N ASN A 165 8.02 -8.71 -7.21
CA ASN A 165 9.38 -8.36 -7.63
C ASN A 165 9.51 -6.87 -7.96
N ALA A 166 8.53 -6.27 -8.61
CA ALA A 166 8.50 -4.83 -8.87
C ALA A 166 8.46 -4.00 -7.57
N VAL A 167 7.73 -4.46 -6.55
CA VAL A 167 7.71 -3.80 -5.23
C VAL A 167 9.06 -3.94 -4.53
N ILE A 168 9.64 -5.14 -4.50
CA ILE A 168 10.96 -5.40 -3.90
C ILE A 168 12.03 -4.52 -4.55
N SER A 169 11.99 -4.35 -5.88
CA SER A 169 12.95 -3.51 -6.60
C SER A 169 12.94 -2.04 -6.17
N LYS A 170 11.86 -1.59 -5.52
CA LYS A 170 11.73 -0.24 -4.95
C LYS A 170 12.20 -0.13 -3.51
N ALA A 171 12.46 -1.25 -2.85
CA ALA A 171 12.97 -1.23 -1.49
C ALA A 171 14.37 -0.60 -1.44
N SER A 172 14.54 0.36 -0.54
CA SER A 172 15.81 1.04 -0.29
C SER A 172 15.84 1.54 1.16
N PRO A 173 17.03 1.79 1.73
CA PRO A 173 17.16 2.16 3.14
C PRO A 173 16.40 3.42 3.57
N ASP A 174 16.03 4.28 2.63
CA ASP A 174 15.33 5.55 2.86
C ASP A 174 13.83 5.45 2.63
N LYS A 175 13.32 4.33 2.08
CA LYS A 175 11.91 4.17 1.74
C LYS A 175 11.12 3.35 2.76
N ILE A 176 9.86 3.69 2.89
CA ILE A 176 8.85 2.94 3.63
C ILE A 176 7.88 2.37 2.62
N ILE A 177 7.74 1.05 2.57
CA ILE A 177 6.76 0.40 1.72
C ILE A 177 5.70 -0.23 2.61
N ILE A 178 4.43 0.08 2.37
CA ILE A 178 3.30 -0.47 3.12
C ILE A 178 2.34 -1.13 2.14
N MET A 179 2.14 -2.43 2.30
CA MET A 179 1.17 -3.19 1.51
C MET A 179 0.04 -3.68 2.40
N SER A 180 -1.19 -3.39 2.05
CA SER A 180 -2.33 -4.08 2.66
C SER A 180 -2.62 -5.36 1.90
N SER A 181 -2.96 -6.43 2.59
CA SER A 181 -3.45 -7.66 1.97
C SER A 181 -4.26 -8.53 2.91
N HIS A 182 -5.14 -9.32 2.30
CA HIS A 182 -5.75 -10.51 2.90
C HIS A 182 -5.11 -11.80 2.34
N LEU A 183 -4.24 -11.70 1.30
CA LEU A 183 -3.48 -12.80 0.70
C LEU A 183 -2.10 -12.89 1.36
N VAL A 184 -2.06 -13.40 2.59
CA VAL A 184 -0.85 -13.37 3.43
C VAL A 184 0.24 -14.28 2.89
N ASP A 185 -0.16 -15.44 2.32
CA ASP A 185 0.76 -16.42 1.74
C ASP A 185 1.70 -15.79 0.70
N GLU A 186 1.19 -14.85 -0.09
CA GLU A 186 1.95 -14.18 -1.15
C GLU A 186 2.98 -13.17 -0.61
N LEU A 187 2.74 -12.62 0.57
CA LEU A 187 3.58 -11.58 1.16
C LEU A 187 4.59 -12.12 2.17
N GLU A 188 4.37 -13.31 2.72
CA GLU A 188 5.15 -13.84 3.84
C GLU A 188 6.66 -13.87 3.62
N ALA A 189 7.09 -14.12 2.37
CA ALA A 189 8.50 -14.22 2.02
C ALA A 189 9.21 -12.87 1.87
N VAL A 190 8.45 -11.76 1.75
CA VAL A 190 9.01 -10.47 1.34
C VAL A 190 8.83 -9.36 2.37
N ILE A 191 8.07 -9.59 3.43
CA ILE A 191 7.80 -8.60 4.45
C ILE A 191 8.84 -8.61 5.56
N ASP A 192 9.28 -7.41 5.98
CA ASP A 192 10.15 -7.21 7.13
C ASP A 192 9.33 -7.07 8.43
N TYR A 193 8.12 -6.53 8.34
CA TYR A 193 7.29 -6.20 9.49
C TYR A 193 5.82 -6.51 9.22
N ALA A 194 5.18 -7.23 10.12
CA ALA A 194 3.75 -7.56 10.03
C ALA A 194 2.93 -6.77 11.05
N VAL A 195 1.76 -6.27 10.61
CA VAL A 195 0.78 -5.56 11.43
C VAL A 195 -0.58 -6.20 11.22
N PHE A 196 -1.12 -6.81 12.26
CA PHE A 196 -2.43 -7.45 12.22
C PHE A 196 -3.50 -6.50 12.75
N ILE A 197 -4.46 -6.14 11.88
CA ILE A 197 -5.55 -5.22 12.21
C ILE A 197 -6.87 -5.99 12.21
N LYS A 198 -7.55 -6.01 13.34
CA LYS A 198 -8.88 -6.61 13.53
C LYS A 198 -9.81 -5.59 14.19
N ASP A 199 -11.00 -5.39 13.62
CA ASP A 199 -12.03 -4.48 14.15
C ASP A 199 -11.51 -3.06 14.46
N GLY A 200 -10.64 -2.55 13.58
CA GLY A 200 -10.05 -1.21 13.69
C GLY A 200 -8.91 -1.07 14.68
N VAL A 201 -8.47 -2.12 15.36
CA VAL A 201 -7.35 -2.09 16.30
C VAL A 201 -6.18 -2.96 15.83
N ILE A 202 -4.96 -2.59 16.19
CA ILE A 202 -3.79 -3.46 16.01
C ILE A 202 -3.82 -4.50 17.13
N VAL A 203 -3.98 -5.78 16.75
CA VAL A 203 -4.03 -6.90 17.71
C VAL A 203 -2.66 -7.57 17.88
N SER A 204 -1.78 -7.44 16.88
CA SER A 204 -0.38 -7.88 16.95
C SER A 204 0.44 -7.09 15.93
N GLN A 205 1.69 -6.81 16.23
CA GLN A 205 2.64 -6.21 15.30
C GLN A 205 4.06 -6.52 15.71
N GLY A 206 4.96 -6.62 14.77
CA GLY A 206 6.38 -6.85 15.02
C GLY A 206 7.17 -7.13 13.76
N ASP A 207 8.48 -7.16 13.92
CA ASP A 207 9.40 -7.69 12.95
C ASP A 207 8.97 -9.12 12.60
N ALA A 208 8.89 -9.45 11.31
CA ALA A 208 8.30 -10.71 10.83
C ALA A 208 9.08 -11.92 11.36
N GLU A 209 10.42 -11.84 11.41
CA GLU A 209 11.26 -12.91 11.92
C GLU A 209 11.11 -13.10 13.44
N ASN A 210 11.02 -11.99 14.18
CA ASN A 210 10.78 -12.03 15.62
C ASN A 210 9.41 -12.64 15.94
N LEU A 211 8.37 -12.30 15.16
CA LEU A 211 7.03 -12.89 15.31
C LEU A 211 7.03 -14.41 15.02
N ARG A 212 7.76 -14.85 13.99
CA ARG A 212 7.93 -16.29 13.68
C ARG A 212 8.63 -17.01 14.82
N THR A 213 9.77 -16.48 15.27
CA THR A 213 10.59 -17.11 16.33
C THR A 213 9.84 -17.15 17.65
N ALA A 214 9.20 -16.06 18.07
CA ALA A 214 8.50 -15.99 19.35
C ALA A 214 7.26 -16.91 19.42
N SER A 215 6.56 -17.10 18.29
CA SER A 215 5.35 -17.90 18.25
C SER A 215 5.57 -19.36 17.82
N GLY A 216 6.70 -19.66 17.17
CA GLY A 216 6.94 -20.93 16.47
C GLY A 216 6.01 -21.15 15.26
N MET A 217 5.40 -20.08 14.73
CA MET A 217 4.39 -20.13 13.67
C MET A 217 4.77 -19.20 12.52
N SER A 218 4.40 -19.57 11.28
CA SER A 218 4.46 -18.68 10.12
C SER A 218 3.56 -17.45 10.30
N ILE A 219 3.80 -16.39 9.55
CA ILE A 219 2.90 -15.22 9.55
C ILE A 219 1.50 -15.62 9.05
N VAL A 220 1.43 -16.55 8.10
CA VAL A 220 0.17 -17.13 7.60
C VAL A 220 -0.59 -17.85 8.71
N ASP A 221 0.09 -18.69 9.51
CA ASP A 221 -0.57 -19.43 10.59
C ASP A 221 -1.02 -18.50 11.74
N GLN A 222 -0.22 -17.49 12.05
CA GLN A 222 -0.63 -16.42 12.98
C GLN A 222 -1.86 -15.69 12.47
N TYR A 223 -1.91 -15.35 11.18
CA TYR A 223 -3.09 -14.75 10.54
C TYR A 223 -4.31 -15.65 10.67
N LYS A 224 -4.20 -16.93 10.30
CA LYS A 224 -5.29 -17.91 10.44
C LYS A 224 -5.78 -17.97 11.88
N ARG A 225 -4.88 -18.02 12.87
CA ARG A 225 -5.24 -18.05 14.29
C ARG A 225 -5.95 -16.80 14.78
N ILE A 226 -5.53 -15.60 14.33
CA ILE A 226 -6.13 -14.31 14.73
C ILE A 226 -7.53 -14.14 14.12
N TYR A 227 -7.72 -14.61 12.88
CA TYR A 227 -8.96 -14.41 12.12
C TYR A 227 -9.82 -15.67 11.99
N ALA A 228 -9.39 -16.82 12.56
CA ALA A 228 -10.26 -17.99 12.70
C ALA A 228 -11.51 -17.59 13.52
N TYR A 229 -12.69 -17.94 13.00
CA TYR A 229 -13.98 -17.74 13.64
C TYR A 229 -14.26 -18.89 14.61
#